data_2778096962503fe0438ef8404d214c58
#
_entry.id   2778096962503fe0438ef8404d214c58
#
_cell.length_a   1.000
_cell.length_b   1.000
_cell.length_c   1.000
_cell.angle_alpha   90.00
_cell.angle_beta   90.00
_cell.angle_gamma   90.00
#
_symmetry.space_group_name_H-M   'P 1'
#
loop_
_entity.id
_entity.type
_entity.pdbx_description
1 polymer ?
#
loop_
_entity_poly.entity_id
_entity_poly.type
_entity_poly.pdbx_seq_one_letter_code
_entity_poly.pdbx_strand_id
1 'polypeptide(L)'
;RSFLKTTAAAGGGLVLGFSWLASCQTKPEEVLTMPKEWFDINGFLKIGENGVVTIMSPNPEIGQNVKTSMPMIVAEELDVDWNNVIVEQAPLNTEVFTRQLAGGSQSIRQGWEGLRMAGATARRMLMEAAAQAWEVPVEEITTEAGILHHKNSGKSAGYGEMASAAGKIPIPEEVQLKDIKDFKIIGTSRKNVDGLKIATGKPLFGLDYKREGMLIAMITHPPAFGMKLKSVDDTAAKAMPGIKDIFTINTYNDDYSMHAFDRTAFNDLVVVVGNTTWEVMNAKNALKIEWEEAPDSTINMDLFGRKLTIRTPAGLENTSTHTEKMADLGDQLAKVTRKDGDPEAAFKNAAQIIERSYSAPFLAHNTMEPMNFFAH
;
A
#
# COMPACT_ATOMS: atom_id res chain seq x y z
N ARG A 1 -7.56 32.67 -9.67
CA ARG A 1 -7.83 33.90 -10.45
C ARG A 1 -7.76 35.21 -9.61
N SER A 2 -8.03 35.16 -8.31
CA SER A 2 -7.83 36.31 -7.39
C SER A 2 -6.35 36.56 -7.07
N PHE A 3 -5.50 35.58 -7.07
CA PHE A 3 -4.07 35.68 -6.85
C PHE A 3 -3.34 36.52 -7.92
N LEU A 4 -3.79 36.48 -9.16
CA LEU A 4 -3.21 37.21 -10.29
C LEU A 4 -3.70 38.67 -10.41
N LYS A 5 -4.67 39.13 -9.61
CA LYS A 5 -5.22 40.48 -9.67
C LYS A 5 -4.51 41.49 -8.75
N THR A 6 -3.68 41.01 -7.82
CA THR A 6 -3.00 41.90 -6.83
C THR A 6 -1.60 42.32 -7.27
N THR A 7 -1.08 41.80 -8.38
CA THR A 7 0.29 42.10 -8.84
C THR A 7 0.40 43.18 -9.91
N ALA A 8 -0.68 43.86 -10.25
CA ALA A 8 -0.70 44.85 -11.34
C ALA A 8 -0.61 46.33 -10.88
N ALA A 9 -0.39 46.63 -9.58
CA ALA A 9 -0.55 48.00 -9.05
C ALA A 9 0.71 48.66 -8.49
N ALA A 10 1.92 48.12 -8.72
CA ALA A 10 3.13 48.86 -8.34
C ALA A 10 4.30 48.50 -9.27
N GLY A 11 4.91 49.51 -9.85
CA GLY A 11 5.96 49.40 -10.86
C GLY A 11 7.11 48.47 -10.51
N GLY A 12 7.41 47.54 -11.40
CA GLY A 12 8.76 47.04 -11.64
C GLY A 12 9.38 46.07 -10.64
N GLY A 13 8.63 45.26 -9.94
CA GLY A 13 9.23 44.20 -9.12
C GLY A 13 8.20 43.14 -8.74
N LEU A 14 8.52 41.85 -8.98
CA LEU A 14 7.68 40.71 -8.57
C LEU A 14 7.82 40.53 -7.05
N VAL A 15 6.91 41.11 -6.27
CA VAL A 15 6.81 40.82 -4.83
C VAL A 15 5.82 39.71 -4.62
N LEU A 16 6.30 38.50 -4.39
CA LEU A 16 5.51 37.36 -3.93
C LEU A 16 5.23 37.52 -2.43
N GLY A 17 4.17 38.25 -2.10
CA GLY A 17 3.65 38.32 -0.73
C GLY A 17 2.86 37.05 -0.41
N PHE A 18 3.44 36.09 0.33
CA PHE A 18 2.68 35.00 0.95
C PHE A 18 1.96 35.54 2.19
N SER A 19 0.65 35.75 2.08
CA SER A 19 -0.19 35.96 3.25
C SER A 19 -0.38 34.61 3.99
N TRP A 20 0.50 34.32 4.93
CA TRP A 20 0.43 33.16 5.81
C TRP A 20 -0.71 33.25 6.83
N LEU A 21 -1.35 34.39 6.96
CA LEU A 21 -2.31 34.67 8.04
C LEU A 21 -3.78 34.44 7.67
N ALA A 22 -4.11 34.13 6.42
CA ALA A 22 -5.50 33.98 6.00
C ALA A 22 -5.97 32.53 5.74
N SER A 23 -5.13 31.53 5.96
CA SER A 23 -5.45 30.13 5.67
C SER A 23 -5.44 29.17 6.87
N CYS A 24 -5.20 29.64 8.08
CA CYS A 24 -5.13 28.80 9.28
C CYS A 24 -6.16 29.20 10.34
N GLN A 25 -7.44 29.18 9.98
CA GLN A 25 -8.48 28.80 10.94
C GLN A 25 -8.89 27.35 10.66
N THR A 26 -7.93 26.43 10.73
CA THR A 26 -8.25 25.07 11.09
C THR A 26 -8.69 25.11 12.54
N LYS A 27 -9.94 24.72 12.82
CA LYS A 27 -10.31 24.31 14.18
C LYS A 27 -9.17 23.43 14.69
N PRO A 28 -8.69 23.62 15.95
CA PRO A 28 -7.71 22.70 16.51
C PRO A 28 -8.25 21.29 16.24
N GLU A 29 -7.46 20.41 15.65
CA GLU A 29 -7.80 19.00 15.57
C GLU A 29 -8.02 18.58 17.03
N GLU A 30 -9.24 18.17 17.39
CA GLU A 30 -9.51 17.64 18.72
C GLU A 30 -8.59 16.44 18.90
N VAL A 31 -7.60 16.60 19.74
CA VAL A 31 -6.67 15.53 20.08
C VAL A 31 -7.47 14.50 20.85
N LEU A 32 -7.69 13.34 20.25
CA LEU A 32 -8.37 12.24 20.91
C LEU A 32 -7.66 11.89 22.21
N THR A 33 -8.42 11.88 23.31
CA THR A 33 -7.90 11.39 24.58
C THR A 33 -7.74 9.88 24.49
N MET A 34 -6.52 9.40 24.69
CA MET A 34 -6.25 7.95 24.65
C MET A 34 -6.93 7.25 25.82
N PRO A 35 -7.63 6.12 25.56
CA PRO A 35 -8.24 5.32 26.63
C PRO A 35 -7.19 4.77 27.58
N LYS A 36 -7.58 4.55 28.82
CA LYS A 36 -6.75 3.85 29.83
C LYS A 36 -6.86 2.33 29.66
N GLU A 37 -8.01 1.86 29.24
CA GLU A 37 -8.31 0.45 29.03
C GLU A 37 -8.88 0.21 27.63
N TRP A 38 -8.49 -0.89 27.01
CA TRP A 38 -8.93 -1.32 25.69
C TRP A 38 -9.57 -2.69 25.74
N PHE A 39 -10.64 -2.90 24.99
CA PHE A 39 -11.35 -4.17 24.86
C PHE A 39 -11.31 -4.64 23.41
N ASP A 40 -10.72 -5.81 23.19
CA ASP A 40 -10.72 -6.45 21.87
C ASP A 40 -12.15 -6.96 21.56
N ILE A 41 -12.67 -6.56 20.41
CA ILE A 41 -13.99 -7.00 19.96
C ILE A 41 -13.83 -8.11 18.93
N ASN A 42 -12.91 -7.93 17.97
CA ASN A 42 -12.51 -8.95 17.01
C ASN A 42 -11.09 -8.66 16.50
N GLY A 43 -10.57 -9.48 15.56
CA GLY A 43 -9.22 -9.30 15.01
C GLY A 43 -8.97 -7.99 14.26
N PHE A 44 -10.02 -7.22 13.94
CA PHE A 44 -9.91 -5.97 13.20
C PHE A 44 -10.03 -4.72 14.07
N LEU A 45 -10.62 -4.82 15.26
CA LEU A 45 -10.87 -3.62 16.05
C LEU A 45 -10.90 -3.87 17.56
N LYS A 46 -10.51 -2.83 18.30
CA LYS A 46 -10.65 -2.72 19.74
C LYS A 46 -11.33 -1.39 20.10
N ILE A 47 -12.03 -1.36 21.22
CA ILE A 47 -12.78 -0.19 21.71
C ILE A 47 -12.27 0.16 23.10
N GLY A 48 -11.94 1.42 23.31
CA GLY A 48 -11.56 1.95 24.62
C GLY A 48 -12.77 2.26 25.50
N GLU A 49 -12.57 2.29 26.84
CA GLU A 49 -13.61 2.63 27.80
C GLU A 49 -14.27 3.99 27.56
N ASN A 50 -13.58 4.87 26.84
CA ASN A 50 -14.06 6.21 26.48
C ASN A 50 -14.74 6.28 25.11
N GLY A 51 -14.94 5.15 24.42
CA GLY A 51 -15.59 5.07 23.12
C GLY A 51 -14.67 5.33 21.92
N VAL A 52 -13.39 5.57 22.12
CA VAL A 52 -12.41 5.62 21.02
C VAL A 52 -12.23 4.23 20.43
N VAL A 53 -12.25 4.12 19.12
CA VAL A 53 -12.12 2.86 18.40
C VAL A 53 -10.79 2.83 17.66
N THR A 54 -10.00 1.77 17.87
CA THR A 54 -8.86 1.48 16.99
C THR A 54 -9.28 0.46 15.95
N ILE A 55 -9.04 0.76 14.69
CA ILE A 55 -9.29 -0.15 13.56
C ILE A 55 -7.96 -0.49 12.90
N MET A 56 -7.70 -1.79 12.72
CA MET A 56 -6.54 -2.30 12.01
C MET A 56 -6.75 -2.21 10.50
N SER A 57 -5.82 -1.56 9.80
CA SER A 57 -5.75 -1.62 8.34
C SER A 57 -4.93 -2.83 7.92
N PRO A 58 -5.51 -3.86 7.29
CA PRO A 58 -4.78 -5.12 7.06
C PRO A 58 -3.73 -5.01 5.96
N ASN A 59 -3.98 -4.25 4.90
CA ASN A 59 -3.09 -4.19 3.74
C ASN A 59 -2.03 -3.09 3.89
N PRO A 60 -0.82 -3.29 3.36
CA PRO A 60 0.26 -2.30 3.48
C PRO A 60 -0.06 -1.03 2.70
N GLU A 61 0.25 0.11 3.32
CA GLU A 61 0.20 1.43 2.70
C GLU A 61 1.49 1.66 1.89
N ILE A 62 1.33 1.96 0.61
CA ILE A 62 2.43 2.27 -0.32
C ILE A 62 2.20 3.61 -1.05
N GLY A 63 1.40 4.51 -0.46
CA GLY A 63 1.03 5.81 -1.01
C GLY A 63 -0.33 5.85 -1.70
N GLN A 64 -1.07 4.72 -1.76
CA GLN A 64 -2.39 4.61 -2.38
C GLN A 64 -3.56 4.93 -1.44
N ASN A 65 -3.27 5.31 -0.19
CA ASN A 65 -4.23 5.70 0.84
C ASN A 65 -5.18 4.58 1.32
N VAL A 66 -4.76 3.33 1.17
CA VAL A 66 -5.56 2.16 1.59
C VAL A 66 -5.68 2.08 3.10
N LYS A 67 -4.68 2.57 3.83
CA LYS A 67 -4.70 2.68 5.30
C LYS A 67 -5.83 3.58 5.83
N THR A 68 -6.32 4.51 5.02
CA THR A 68 -7.52 5.30 5.35
C THR A 68 -8.78 4.61 4.87
N SER A 69 -8.81 4.14 3.61
CA SER A 69 -10.06 3.69 2.98
C SER A 69 -10.55 2.33 3.48
N MET A 70 -9.68 1.39 3.85
CA MET A 70 -10.14 0.11 4.40
C MET A 70 -10.79 0.26 5.78
N PRO A 71 -10.21 0.99 6.74
CA PRO A 71 -10.88 1.27 8.01
C PRO A 71 -12.21 2.03 7.90
N MET A 72 -12.38 2.88 6.86
CA MET A 72 -13.67 3.52 6.62
C MET A 72 -14.79 2.49 6.38
N ILE A 73 -14.50 1.36 5.76
CA ILE A 73 -15.49 0.29 5.52
C ILE A 73 -15.91 -0.36 6.84
N VAL A 74 -14.95 -0.64 7.71
CA VAL A 74 -15.24 -1.18 9.06
C VAL A 74 -16.01 -0.15 9.90
N ALA A 75 -15.57 1.11 9.92
CA ALA A 75 -16.21 2.18 10.67
C ALA A 75 -17.64 2.46 10.22
N GLU A 76 -17.92 2.36 8.91
CA GLU A 76 -19.28 2.48 8.36
C GLU A 76 -20.23 1.44 8.97
N GLU A 77 -19.85 0.18 8.90
CA GLU A 77 -20.68 -0.91 9.42
C GLU A 77 -20.74 -0.93 10.95
N LEU A 78 -19.69 -0.52 11.62
CA LEU A 78 -19.67 -0.34 13.07
C LEU A 78 -20.59 0.81 13.52
N ASP A 79 -20.93 1.74 12.63
CA ASP A 79 -21.72 2.94 12.91
C ASP A 79 -21.09 3.86 13.95
N VAL A 80 -19.78 4.06 13.86
CA VAL A 80 -19.00 4.93 14.77
C VAL A 80 -18.75 6.30 14.14
N ASP A 81 -18.62 7.35 14.95
CA ASP A 81 -18.11 8.63 14.44
C ASP A 81 -16.66 8.49 14.01
N TRP A 82 -16.36 8.80 12.75
CA TRP A 82 -15.00 8.75 12.20
C TRP A 82 -13.98 9.57 13.00
N ASN A 83 -14.42 10.63 13.65
CA ASN A 83 -13.54 11.45 14.49
C ASN A 83 -13.06 10.71 15.76
N ASN A 84 -13.74 9.64 16.16
CA ASN A 84 -13.36 8.79 17.28
C ASN A 84 -12.56 7.54 16.83
N VAL A 85 -12.12 7.49 15.56
CA VAL A 85 -11.39 6.34 15.03
C VAL A 85 -9.89 6.63 14.97
N ILE A 86 -9.10 5.74 15.55
CA ILE A 86 -7.66 5.63 15.37
C ILE A 86 -7.39 4.49 14.38
N VAL A 87 -6.54 4.73 13.40
CA VAL A 87 -6.13 3.70 12.45
C VAL A 87 -4.72 3.24 12.73
N GLU A 88 -4.54 1.94 12.91
CA GLU A 88 -3.24 1.30 13.03
C GLU A 88 -2.98 0.40 11.81
N GLN A 89 -1.74 0.32 11.37
CA GLN A 89 -1.32 -0.68 10.39
C GLN A 89 -1.27 -2.04 11.09
N ALA A 90 -1.99 -3.02 10.56
CA ALA A 90 -1.93 -4.38 11.09
C ALA A 90 -0.53 -4.99 10.90
N PRO A 91 0.00 -5.70 11.89
CA PRO A 91 1.19 -6.53 11.70
C PRO A 91 0.88 -7.67 10.72
N LEU A 92 1.92 -8.30 10.18
CA LEU A 92 1.73 -9.52 9.38
C LEU A 92 1.14 -10.63 10.25
N ASN A 93 -0.09 -11.00 9.96
CA ASN A 93 -0.80 -12.08 10.64
C ASN A 93 -1.76 -12.78 9.65
N THR A 94 -1.29 -13.88 9.08
CA THR A 94 -2.03 -14.65 8.07
C THR A 94 -3.16 -15.51 8.64
N GLU A 95 -3.26 -15.64 9.95
CA GLU A 95 -4.37 -16.33 10.61
C GLU A 95 -5.60 -15.43 10.71
N VAL A 96 -5.40 -14.13 10.95
CA VAL A 96 -6.48 -13.15 11.10
C VAL A 96 -6.79 -12.48 9.75
N PHE A 97 -5.77 -12.14 8.98
CA PHE A 97 -5.92 -11.41 7.72
C PHE A 97 -5.54 -12.28 6.52
N THR A 98 -6.52 -12.68 5.74
CA THR A 98 -6.32 -13.63 4.64
C THR A 98 -5.46 -13.11 3.50
N ARG A 99 -5.31 -11.79 3.36
CA ARG A 99 -4.56 -11.20 2.26
C ARG A 99 -4.00 -9.82 2.60
N GLN A 100 -2.80 -9.81 3.13
CA GLN A 100 -2.06 -8.59 3.43
C GLN A 100 -1.11 -8.23 2.27
N LEU A 101 -1.68 -7.87 1.12
CA LEU A 101 -0.94 -7.59 -0.11
C LEU A 101 -1.41 -6.28 -0.75
N ALA A 102 -0.47 -5.40 -1.13
CA ALA A 102 -0.73 -4.26 -1.99
C ALA A 102 -0.34 -4.60 -3.43
N GLY A 103 -1.33 -4.78 -4.31
CA GLY A 103 -1.09 -5.09 -5.71
C GLY A 103 -2.38 -5.38 -6.48
N GLY A 104 -2.35 -5.12 -7.80
CA GLY A 104 -3.44 -5.41 -8.72
C GLY A 104 -4.75 -4.66 -8.44
N SER A 105 -4.71 -3.54 -7.70
CA SER A 105 -5.88 -2.75 -7.29
C SER A 105 -6.95 -3.57 -6.56
N GLN A 106 -6.51 -4.52 -5.72
CA GLN A 106 -7.42 -5.53 -5.17
C GLN A 106 -7.81 -5.30 -3.71
N SER A 107 -7.12 -4.41 -2.98
CA SER A 107 -7.33 -4.24 -1.53
C SER A 107 -8.80 -3.97 -1.18
N ILE A 108 -9.41 -2.95 -1.76
CA ILE A 108 -10.82 -2.63 -1.52
C ILE A 108 -11.75 -3.70 -2.08
N ARG A 109 -11.54 -4.12 -3.34
CA ARG A 109 -12.43 -5.07 -4.00
C ARG A 109 -12.51 -6.42 -3.28
N GLN A 110 -11.38 -6.94 -2.83
CA GLN A 110 -11.33 -8.23 -2.13
C GLN A 110 -11.60 -8.11 -0.63
N GLY A 111 -11.26 -6.96 -0.03
CA GLY A 111 -11.53 -6.70 1.39
C GLY A 111 -12.96 -6.25 1.67
N TRP A 112 -13.74 -5.85 0.66
CA TRP A 112 -15.03 -5.19 0.80
C TRP A 112 -16.00 -5.92 1.74
N GLU A 113 -16.27 -7.18 1.45
CA GLU A 113 -17.22 -7.98 2.22
C GLU A 113 -16.68 -8.28 3.63
N GLY A 114 -15.44 -8.76 3.72
CA GLY A 114 -14.83 -9.11 5.01
C GLY A 114 -14.72 -7.93 5.97
N LEU A 115 -14.37 -6.73 5.46
CA LEU A 115 -14.29 -5.52 6.29
C LEU A 115 -15.67 -5.03 6.73
N ARG A 116 -16.68 -5.14 5.88
CA ARG A 116 -18.07 -4.86 6.25
C ARG A 116 -18.54 -5.83 7.34
N MET A 117 -18.28 -7.13 7.14
CA MET A 117 -18.61 -8.16 8.13
C MET A 117 -17.96 -7.89 9.48
N ALA A 118 -16.67 -7.50 9.50
CA ALA A 118 -15.95 -7.19 10.74
C ALA A 118 -16.59 -6.03 11.52
N GLY A 119 -17.00 -4.96 10.84
CA GLY A 119 -17.70 -3.82 11.44
C GLY A 119 -19.10 -4.18 11.92
N ALA A 120 -19.89 -4.88 11.09
CA ALA A 120 -21.26 -5.28 11.40
C ALA A 120 -21.31 -6.30 12.57
N THR A 121 -20.38 -7.24 12.61
CA THR A 121 -20.22 -8.20 13.71
C THR A 121 -19.96 -7.48 15.04
N ALA A 122 -19.01 -6.53 15.04
CA ALA A 122 -18.71 -5.75 16.22
C ALA A 122 -19.91 -4.92 16.69
N ARG A 123 -20.64 -4.28 15.77
CA ARG A 123 -21.87 -3.57 16.07
C ARG A 123 -22.92 -4.50 16.69
N ARG A 124 -23.13 -5.69 16.13
CA ARG A 124 -24.08 -6.69 16.67
C ARG A 124 -23.70 -7.13 18.08
N MET A 125 -22.43 -7.42 18.35
CA MET A 125 -21.94 -7.78 19.69
C MET A 125 -22.21 -6.66 20.71
N LEU A 126 -22.00 -5.39 20.34
CA LEU A 126 -22.32 -4.23 21.19
C LEU A 126 -23.84 -4.10 21.45
N MET A 127 -24.67 -4.31 20.43
CA MET A 127 -26.12 -4.30 20.57
C MET A 127 -26.59 -5.44 21.51
N GLU A 128 -26.02 -6.62 21.39
CA GLU A 128 -26.36 -7.75 22.26
C GLU A 128 -25.90 -7.51 23.72
N ALA A 129 -24.74 -6.91 23.93
CA ALA A 129 -24.29 -6.51 25.25
C ALA A 129 -25.25 -5.51 25.90
N ALA A 130 -25.72 -4.50 25.14
CA ALA A 130 -26.72 -3.55 25.62
C ALA A 130 -28.07 -4.20 25.88
N ALA A 131 -28.53 -5.09 25.01
CA ALA A 131 -29.77 -5.83 25.16
C ALA A 131 -29.80 -6.67 26.44
N GLN A 132 -28.69 -7.37 26.73
CA GLN A 132 -28.54 -8.12 28.00
C GLN A 132 -28.51 -7.19 29.21
N ALA A 133 -27.75 -6.09 29.17
CA ALA A 133 -27.64 -5.14 30.27
C ALA A 133 -28.96 -4.39 30.56
N TRP A 134 -29.80 -4.21 29.56
CA TRP A 134 -31.05 -3.49 29.66
C TRP A 134 -32.27 -4.40 29.77
N GLU A 135 -32.09 -5.71 29.62
CA GLU A 135 -33.14 -6.73 29.66
C GLU A 135 -34.23 -6.46 28.58
N VAL A 136 -33.80 -6.19 27.34
CA VAL A 136 -34.68 -5.89 26.22
C VAL A 136 -34.29 -6.72 24.97
N PRO A 137 -35.19 -6.91 24.00
CA PRO A 137 -34.85 -7.57 22.74
C PRO A 137 -33.76 -6.79 21.98
N VAL A 138 -32.80 -7.48 21.39
CA VAL A 138 -31.70 -6.85 20.64
C VAL A 138 -32.21 -6.13 19.38
N GLU A 139 -33.32 -6.55 18.83
CA GLU A 139 -33.99 -5.95 17.66
C GLU A 139 -34.53 -4.55 17.96
N GLU A 140 -34.70 -4.18 19.24
CA GLU A 140 -35.12 -2.84 19.66
C GLU A 140 -33.94 -1.90 19.90
N ILE A 141 -32.71 -2.41 19.84
CA ILE A 141 -31.49 -1.61 19.96
C ILE A 141 -31.10 -1.05 18.60
N THR A 142 -30.85 0.24 18.54
CA THR A 142 -30.33 0.95 17.37
C THR A 142 -28.98 1.59 17.70
N THR A 143 -28.22 1.92 16.68
CA THR A 143 -26.89 2.56 16.83
C THR A 143 -26.86 3.87 16.06
N GLU A 144 -26.13 4.85 16.60
CA GLU A 144 -25.81 6.08 15.90
C GLU A 144 -24.50 6.68 16.43
N ALA A 145 -23.54 6.89 15.54
CA ALA A 145 -22.27 7.57 15.84
C ALA A 145 -21.53 7.03 17.09
N GLY A 146 -21.56 5.71 17.31
CA GLY A 146 -20.91 5.06 18.47
C GLY A 146 -21.73 5.04 19.76
N ILE A 147 -23.02 5.32 19.65
CA ILE A 147 -23.99 5.28 20.75
C ILE A 147 -25.06 4.23 20.46
N LEU A 148 -25.38 3.42 21.47
CA LEU A 148 -26.47 2.46 21.49
C LEU A 148 -27.72 3.14 22.07
N HIS A 149 -28.87 2.88 21.48
CA HIS A 149 -30.16 3.46 21.88
C HIS A 149 -31.25 2.39 21.99
N HIS A 150 -32.04 2.47 23.05
CA HIS A 150 -33.32 1.75 23.16
C HIS A 150 -34.45 2.77 23.32
N LYS A 151 -35.15 3.03 22.21
CA LYS A 151 -36.16 4.11 22.12
C LYS A 151 -37.29 3.97 23.12
N ASN A 152 -37.79 2.74 23.33
CA ASN A 152 -38.97 2.49 24.17
C ASN A 152 -38.73 2.79 25.68
N SER A 153 -37.50 2.56 26.19
CA SER A 153 -37.15 2.87 27.59
C SER A 153 -36.41 4.18 27.74
N GLY A 154 -35.98 4.82 26.64
CA GLY A 154 -35.15 6.03 26.65
C GLY A 154 -33.68 5.77 27.10
N LYS A 155 -33.27 4.52 27.25
CA LYS A 155 -31.89 4.15 27.62
C LYS A 155 -30.94 4.40 26.44
N SER A 156 -29.72 4.86 26.77
CA SER A 156 -28.62 4.97 25.81
C SER A 156 -27.29 4.74 26.53
N ALA A 157 -26.27 4.27 25.77
CA ALA A 157 -24.91 4.10 26.25
C ALA A 157 -23.92 4.24 25.12
N GLY A 158 -22.74 4.80 25.41
CA GLY A 158 -21.63 4.81 24.47
C GLY A 158 -21.03 3.41 24.26
N TYR A 159 -20.39 3.19 23.13
CA TYR A 159 -19.74 1.92 22.84
C TYR A 159 -18.70 1.54 23.90
N GLY A 160 -17.98 2.51 24.46
CA GLY A 160 -16.99 2.26 25.52
C GLY A 160 -17.60 1.64 26.77
N GLU A 161 -18.82 2.03 27.15
CA GLU A 161 -19.51 1.49 28.32
C GLU A 161 -19.89 0.02 28.14
N MET A 162 -20.13 -0.42 26.89
CA MET A 162 -20.54 -1.79 26.58
C MET A 162 -19.39 -2.66 26.06
N ALA A 163 -18.22 -2.07 25.78
CA ALA A 163 -17.11 -2.77 25.12
C ALA A 163 -16.60 -3.99 25.89
N SER A 164 -16.47 -3.88 27.22
CA SER A 164 -16.04 -5.01 28.08
C SER A 164 -17.03 -6.18 28.04
N ALA A 165 -18.33 -5.88 28.00
CA ALA A 165 -19.36 -6.90 27.90
C ALA A 165 -19.41 -7.49 26.48
N ALA A 166 -19.33 -6.63 25.46
CA ALA A 166 -19.34 -7.02 24.05
C ALA A 166 -18.20 -7.98 23.70
N GLY A 167 -16.99 -7.76 24.22
CA GLY A 167 -15.85 -8.66 24.02
C GLY A 167 -16.04 -10.08 24.57
N LYS A 168 -17.06 -10.32 25.37
CA LYS A 168 -17.43 -11.64 25.92
C LYS A 168 -18.57 -12.32 25.15
N ILE A 169 -19.24 -11.57 24.25
CA ILE A 169 -20.31 -12.12 23.41
C ILE A 169 -19.69 -13.03 22.35
N PRO A 170 -20.20 -14.24 22.15
CA PRO A 170 -19.79 -15.09 21.04
C PRO A 170 -19.96 -14.36 19.70
N ILE A 171 -19.02 -14.58 18.78
CA ILE A 171 -19.12 -14.00 17.45
C ILE A 171 -20.38 -14.52 16.75
N PRO A 172 -21.33 -13.66 16.35
CA PRO A 172 -22.55 -14.09 15.70
C PRO A 172 -22.26 -14.72 14.32
N GLU A 173 -22.96 -15.80 14.00
CA GLU A 173 -22.82 -16.51 12.72
C GLU A 173 -23.32 -15.67 11.54
N GLU A 174 -24.37 -14.89 11.75
CA GLU A 174 -24.96 -14.03 10.75
C GLU A 174 -25.16 -12.61 11.28
N VAL A 175 -24.87 -11.63 10.44
CA VAL A 175 -25.07 -10.21 10.76
C VAL A 175 -25.69 -9.48 9.56
N GLN A 176 -26.52 -8.50 9.85
CA GLN A 176 -27.10 -7.65 8.81
C GLN A 176 -26.18 -6.49 8.49
N LEU A 177 -25.78 -6.40 7.21
CA LEU A 177 -25.04 -5.28 6.69
C LEU A 177 -25.96 -4.07 6.44
N LYS A 178 -25.41 -2.86 6.55
CA LYS A 178 -26.13 -1.63 6.16
C LYS A 178 -26.47 -1.64 4.66
N ASP A 179 -27.59 -1.05 4.31
CA ASP A 179 -27.86 -0.71 2.91
C ASP A 179 -26.93 0.42 2.46
N ILE A 180 -26.48 0.40 1.21
CA ILE A 180 -25.58 1.42 0.64
C ILE A 180 -26.16 2.82 0.76
N LYS A 181 -27.51 2.97 0.66
CA LYS A 181 -28.20 4.26 0.83
C LYS A 181 -28.04 4.87 2.23
N ASP A 182 -27.72 4.04 3.25
CA ASP A 182 -27.61 4.43 4.65
C ASP A 182 -26.16 4.74 5.04
N PHE A 183 -25.23 4.73 4.08
CA PHE A 183 -23.82 5.05 4.32
C PHE A 183 -23.62 6.51 4.69
N LYS A 184 -22.79 6.73 5.72
CA LYS A 184 -22.46 8.07 6.26
C LYS A 184 -20.99 8.41 6.15
N ILE A 185 -20.12 7.40 6.07
CA ILE A 185 -18.65 7.54 6.00
C ILE A 185 -18.16 7.24 4.59
N ILE A 186 -18.57 6.12 4.01
CA ILE A 186 -18.22 5.73 2.64
C ILE A 186 -18.86 6.71 1.66
N GLY A 187 -18.11 7.11 0.64
CA GLY A 187 -18.55 8.12 -0.33
C GLY A 187 -18.36 9.57 0.11
N THR A 188 -17.83 9.79 1.33
CA THR A 188 -17.47 11.12 1.81
C THR A 188 -15.95 11.34 1.80
N SER A 189 -15.52 12.61 1.65
CA SER A 189 -14.10 12.93 1.68
C SER A 189 -13.55 12.84 3.10
N ARG A 190 -12.50 12.05 3.29
CA ARG A 190 -11.76 11.95 4.55
C ARG A 190 -10.29 12.28 4.31
N LYS A 191 -9.66 12.93 5.30
CA LYS A 191 -8.21 13.19 5.26
C LYS A 191 -7.46 11.87 5.39
N ASN A 192 -6.28 11.78 4.76
CA ASN A 192 -5.35 10.70 4.99
C ASN A 192 -4.98 10.64 6.48
N VAL A 193 -5.12 9.48 7.12
CA VAL A 193 -4.88 9.28 8.56
C VAL A 193 -3.45 9.58 8.99
N ASP A 194 -2.49 9.49 8.09
CA ASP A 194 -1.08 9.85 8.32
C ASP A 194 -0.70 11.20 7.68
N GLY A 195 -1.66 11.91 7.05
CA GLY A 195 -1.39 13.10 6.25
C GLY A 195 -0.65 14.20 7.02
N LEU A 196 -1.03 14.46 8.27
CA LEU A 196 -0.33 15.44 9.12
C LEU A 196 1.09 14.96 9.47
N LYS A 197 1.26 13.68 9.77
CA LYS A 197 2.59 13.11 10.07
C LYS A 197 3.51 13.22 8.86
N ILE A 198 3.01 12.89 7.67
CA ILE A 198 3.75 13.03 6.41
C ILE A 198 4.15 14.50 6.18
N ALA A 199 3.19 15.43 6.29
CA ALA A 199 3.43 16.85 6.05
C ALA A 199 4.38 17.51 7.07
N THR A 200 4.51 16.93 8.25
CA THR A 200 5.40 17.43 9.33
C THR A 200 6.69 16.62 9.47
N GLY A 201 6.96 15.68 8.55
CA GLY A 201 8.20 14.89 8.54
C GLY A 201 8.34 13.93 9.72
N LYS A 202 7.24 13.38 10.22
CA LYS A 202 7.32 12.35 11.26
C LYS A 202 7.83 11.04 10.65
N PRO A 203 8.66 10.26 11.37
CA PRO A 203 9.13 8.96 10.90
C PRO A 203 7.98 8.00 10.63
N LEU A 204 7.84 7.54 9.38
CA LEU A 204 6.77 6.63 8.94
C LEU A 204 7.26 5.57 7.94
N PHE A 205 8.40 5.80 7.32
CA PHE A 205 8.90 5.01 6.20
C PHE A 205 9.98 4.04 6.67
N GLY A 206 10.24 3.00 5.90
CA GLY A 206 11.28 2.01 6.22
C GLY A 206 12.67 2.63 6.37
N LEU A 207 12.99 3.64 5.55
CA LEU A 207 14.25 4.40 5.65
C LEU A 207 14.40 5.20 6.95
N ASP A 208 13.29 5.52 7.62
CA ASP A 208 13.30 6.25 8.90
C ASP A 208 13.61 5.32 10.08
N TYR A 209 13.54 4.00 9.88
CA TYR A 209 13.76 3.03 10.95
C TYR A 209 15.22 3.05 11.42
N LYS A 210 15.40 3.16 12.73
CA LYS A 210 16.73 3.17 13.35
C LYS A 210 16.74 2.35 14.63
N ARG A 211 17.82 1.62 14.81
CA ARG A 211 18.08 0.83 16.02
C ARG A 211 19.54 0.98 16.42
N GLU A 212 19.81 0.89 17.72
CA GLU A 212 21.18 0.89 18.23
C GLU A 212 21.98 -0.29 17.63
N GLY A 213 23.18 -0.01 17.17
CA GLY A 213 24.04 -1.00 16.52
C GLY A 213 23.64 -1.40 15.10
N MET A 214 22.59 -0.83 14.53
CA MET A 214 22.16 -1.11 13.16
C MET A 214 23.25 -0.71 12.15
N LEU A 215 23.55 -1.61 11.22
CA LEU A 215 24.38 -1.33 10.05
C LEU A 215 23.52 -1.00 8.83
N ILE A 216 24.09 -0.24 7.93
CA ILE A 216 23.50 0.07 6.63
C ILE A 216 24.18 -0.76 5.56
N ALA A 217 23.40 -1.40 4.70
CA ALA A 217 23.89 -2.09 3.52
C ALA A 217 23.32 -1.45 2.25
N MET A 218 24.16 -1.29 1.23
CA MET A 218 23.73 -0.89 -0.10
C MET A 218 24.19 -1.91 -1.14
N ILE A 219 23.29 -2.17 -2.09
CA ILE A 219 23.48 -3.14 -3.16
C ILE A 219 23.86 -2.42 -4.44
N THR A 220 24.81 -2.97 -5.18
CA THR A 220 25.11 -2.61 -6.58
C THR A 220 24.75 -3.78 -7.47
N HIS A 221 23.90 -3.54 -8.44
CA HIS A 221 23.51 -4.49 -9.46
C HIS A 221 24.09 -4.10 -10.84
N PRO A 222 24.11 -5.01 -11.82
CA PRO A 222 24.49 -4.68 -13.18
C PRO A 222 23.71 -3.48 -13.76
N PRO A 223 24.33 -2.71 -14.68
CA PRO A 223 23.67 -1.55 -15.27
C PRO A 223 22.58 -1.90 -16.30
N ALA A 224 22.53 -3.14 -16.77
CA ALA A 224 21.55 -3.62 -17.73
C ALA A 224 21.17 -5.08 -17.47
N PHE A 225 19.96 -5.46 -17.88
CA PHE A 225 19.55 -6.87 -17.92
C PHE A 225 20.44 -7.65 -18.89
N GLY A 226 20.69 -8.92 -18.61
CA GLY A 226 21.57 -9.76 -19.41
C GLY A 226 23.07 -9.59 -19.10
N MET A 227 23.40 -8.88 -18.03
CA MET A 227 24.76 -8.77 -17.52
C MET A 227 24.96 -9.53 -16.21
N LYS A 228 26.18 -10.02 -15.98
CA LYS A 228 26.63 -10.66 -14.75
C LYS A 228 27.95 -10.04 -14.26
N LEU A 229 28.27 -10.28 -12.99
CA LEU A 229 29.51 -9.82 -12.39
C LEU A 229 30.70 -10.57 -13.01
N LYS A 230 31.70 -9.83 -13.48
CA LYS A 230 32.99 -10.36 -13.93
C LYS A 230 34.05 -10.23 -12.84
N SER A 231 34.21 -9.03 -12.30
CA SER A 231 35.17 -8.76 -11.23
C SER A 231 34.81 -7.52 -10.44
N VAL A 232 35.32 -7.45 -9.19
CA VAL A 232 35.19 -6.28 -8.33
C VAL A 232 36.54 -5.96 -7.68
N ASP A 233 37.00 -4.70 -7.81
CA ASP A 233 38.09 -4.14 -7.01
C ASP A 233 37.47 -3.25 -5.93
N ASP A 234 37.47 -3.74 -4.71
CA ASP A 234 36.92 -3.09 -3.52
C ASP A 234 37.99 -2.44 -2.63
N THR A 235 39.26 -2.47 -3.05
CA THR A 235 40.42 -2.04 -2.24
C THR A 235 40.26 -0.62 -1.71
N ALA A 236 39.89 0.32 -2.58
CA ALA A 236 39.70 1.72 -2.19
C ALA A 236 38.49 1.90 -1.27
N ALA A 237 37.37 1.20 -1.57
CA ALA A 237 36.14 1.27 -0.80
C ALA A 237 36.30 0.67 0.61
N LYS A 238 37.00 -0.46 0.75
CA LYS A 238 37.28 -1.09 2.06
C LYS A 238 38.11 -0.22 2.99
N ALA A 239 38.98 0.62 2.43
CA ALA A 239 39.82 1.53 3.21
C ALA A 239 39.08 2.78 3.72
N MET A 240 37.82 3.00 3.30
CA MET A 240 37.06 4.20 3.69
C MET A 240 36.54 4.10 5.13
N PRO A 241 36.45 5.25 5.84
CA PRO A 241 35.91 5.29 7.20
C PRO A 241 34.49 4.72 7.29
N GLY A 242 34.22 4.00 8.37
CA GLY A 242 32.88 3.51 8.68
C GLY A 242 32.45 2.25 7.93
N ILE A 243 33.23 1.80 6.94
CA ILE A 243 32.95 0.57 6.21
C ILE A 243 33.31 -0.65 7.06
N LYS A 244 32.41 -1.62 7.08
CA LYS A 244 32.53 -2.86 7.85
C LYS A 244 32.86 -4.05 6.97
N ASP A 245 32.19 -4.15 5.82
CA ASP A 245 32.43 -5.25 4.89
C ASP A 245 32.01 -4.89 3.47
N ILE A 246 32.60 -5.58 2.49
CA ILE A 246 32.19 -5.57 1.08
C ILE A 246 32.29 -7.01 0.58
N PHE A 247 31.21 -7.52 0.03
CA PHE A 247 31.13 -8.89 -0.46
C PHE A 247 30.17 -9.01 -1.63
N THR A 248 30.21 -10.13 -2.30
CA THR A 248 29.28 -10.48 -3.38
C THR A 248 28.27 -11.51 -2.88
N ILE A 249 27.04 -11.41 -3.36
CA ILE A 249 26.02 -12.41 -3.14
C ILE A 249 25.46 -12.90 -4.46
N ASN A 250 25.12 -14.18 -4.52
CA ASN A 250 24.25 -14.72 -5.53
C ASN A 250 22.85 -14.85 -4.91
N THR A 251 21.84 -14.30 -5.56
CA THR A 251 20.49 -14.21 -4.99
C THR A 251 19.73 -15.53 -5.04
N TYR A 252 20.08 -16.43 -5.96
CA TYR A 252 19.46 -17.74 -6.09
C TYR A 252 20.50 -18.83 -6.31
N ASN A 253 20.29 -19.98 -5.69
CA ASN A 253 21.01 -21.21 -6.01
C ASN A 253 20.59 -21.74 -7.38
N ASP A 254 21.44 -22.55 -8.00
CA ASP A 254 21.22 -23.10 -9.34
C ASP A 254 19.92 -23.95 -9.45
N ASP A 255 19.52 -24.58 -8.36
CA ASP A 255 18.33 -25.46 -8.29
C ASP A 255 17.05 -24.69 -7.88
N TYR A 256 17.12 -23.38 -7.66
CA TYR A 256 15.95 -22.62 -7.22
C TYR A 256 14.91 -22.52 -8.33
N SER A 257 13.69 -22.94 -8.01
CA SER A 257 12.54 -22.74 -8.90
C SER A 257 11.84 -21.45 -8.55
N MET A 258 11.88 -20.48 -9.44
CA MET A 258 11.22 -19.17 -9.25
C MET A 258 9.70 -19.32 -9.15
N HIS A 259 9.10 -18.61 -8.21
CA HIS A 259 7.66 -18.46 -8.11
C HIS A 259 7.15 -17.26 -8.92
N ALA A 260 5.83 -17.18 -9.09
CA ALA A 260 5.17 -16.16 -9.91
C ALA A 260 5.55 -14.69 -9.57
N PHE A 261 5.89 -14.43 -8.31
CA PHE A 261 6.24 -13.08 -7.84
C PHE A 261 7.74 -12.87 -7.61
N ASP A 262 8.56 -13.88 -7.82
CA ASP A 262 10.01 -13.71 -7.77
C ASP A 262 10.46 -12.87 -8.96
N ARG A 263 11.21 -11.83 -8.70
CA ARG A 263 11.63 -10.83 -9.70
C ARG A 263 13.10 -10.49 -9.56
N THR A 264 13.91 -11.51 -9.51
CA THR A 264 15.33 -11.25 -9.63
C THR A 264 15.71 -11.08 -11.08
N ALA A 265 16.14 -9.87 -11.40
CA ALA A 265 16.69 -9.55 -12.71
C ALA A 265 18.21 -9.71 -12.72
N PHE A 266 18.82 -9.78 -11.54
CA PHE A 266 20.26 -9.80 -11.35
C PHE A 266 20.62 -10.79 -10.26
N ASN A 267 21.39 -11.82 -10.61
CA ASN A 267 21.78 -12.85 -9.66
C ASN A 267 23.03 -12.43 -8.84
N ASP A 268 23.98 -11.79 -9.50
CA ASP A 268 25.23 -11.39 -8.86
C ASP A 268 25.15 -9.93 -8.42
N LEU A 269 25.27 -9.72 -7.13
CA LEU A 269 25.15 -8.40 -6.52
C LEU A 269 26.38 -8.11 -5.66
N VAL A 270 26.84 -6.86 -5.66
CA VAL A 270 27.90 -6.38 -4.79
C VAL A 270 27.29 -5.59 -3.64
N VAL A 271 27.60 -5.97 -2.41
CA VAL A 271 27.06 -5.38 -1.19
C VAL A 271 28.15 -4.63 -0.45
N VAL A 272 27.87 -3.40 -0.05
CA VAL A 272 28.72 -2.59 0.85
C VAL A 272 27.99 -2.40 2.16
N VAL A 273 28.64 -2.70 3.28
CA VAL A 273 28.08 -2.58 4.63
C VAL A 273 28.89 -1.59 5.45
N GLY A 274 28.23 -0.72 6.18
CA GLY A 274 28.89 0.28 7.03
C GLY A 274 27.95 0.89 8.08
N ASN A 275 28.47 1.91 8.79
CA ASN A 275 27.78 2.50 9.93
C ASN A 275 26.68 3.48 9.52
N THR A 276 26.86 4.22 8.44
CA THR A 276 25.93 5.26 8.02
C THR A 276 25.65 5.19 6.51
N THR A 277 24.47 5.66 6.13
CA THR A 277 24.05 5.76 4.72
C THR A 277 25.06 6.53 3.88
N TRP A 278 25.61 7.62 4.40
CA TRP A 278 26.59 8.46 3.71
C TRP A 278 27.91 7.73 3.45
N GLU A 279 28.46 7.06 4.47
CA GLU A 279 29.70 6.28 4.34
C GLU A 279 29.55 5.15 3.33
N VAL A 280 28.46 4.38 3.43
CA VAL A 280 28.17 3.27 2.53
C VAL A 280 27.98 3.74 1.08
N MET A 281 27.27 4.86 0.89
CA MET A 281 27.04 5.43 -0.45
C MET A 281 28.36 5.88 -1.10
N ASN A 282 29.25 6.55 -0.34
CA ASN A 282 30.54 6.96 -0.86
C ASN A 282 31.44 5.75 -1.19
N ALA A 283 31.46 4.74 -0.35
CA ALA A 283 32.21 3.52 -0.61
C ALA A 283 31.66 2.75 -1.82
N LYS A 284 30.35 2.66 -1.96
CA LYS A 284 29.70 2.09 -3.14
C LYS A 284 30.13 2.80 -4.43
N ASN A 285 30.23 4.13 -4.41
CA ASN A 285 30.68 4.91 -5.56
C ASN A 285 32.19 4.76 -5.85
N ALA A 286 32.98 4.32 -4.87
CA ALA A 286 34.40 4.06 -5.03
C ALA A 286 34.73 2.65 -5.53
N LEU A 287 33.75 1.76 -5.62
CA LEU A 287 33.92 0.43 -6.20
C LEU A 287 34.27 0.52 -7.68
N LYS A 288 35.21 -0.32 -8.11
CA LYS A 288 35.44 -0.58 -9.53
C LYS A 288 34.93 -1.96 -9.88
N ILE A 289 33.85 -1.99 -10.62
CA ILE A 289 33.16 -3.23 -10.96
C ILE A 289 33.20 -3.42 -12.48
N GLU A 290 33.64 -4.59 -12.90
CA GLU A 290 33.53 -5.02 -14.30
C GLU A 290 32.34 -5.97 -14.45
N TRP A 291 31.52 -5.66 -15.41
CA TRP A 291 30.38 -6.48 -15.81
C TRP A 291 30.64 -7.09 -17.18
N GLU A 292 30.10 -8.26 -17.45
CA GLU A 292 30.14 -8.92 -18.76
C GLU A 292 28.75 -9.42 -19.14
N GLU A 293 28.55 -9.70 -20.42
CA GLU A 293 27.29 -10.28 -20.89
C GLU A 293 27.10 -11.68 -20.31
N ALA A 294 25.89 -11.95 -19.83
CA ALA A 294 25.52 -13.26 -19.34
C ALA A 294 25.35 -14.24 -20.54
N PRO A 295 25.76 -15.51 -20.38
CA PRO A 295 25.49 -16.53 -21.38
C PRO A 295 24.00 -16.85 -21.47
N ASP A 296 23.60 -17.62 -22.48
CA ASP A 296 22.29 -18.25 -22.52
C ASP A 296 21.97 -18.89 -21.16
N SER A 297 20.79 -18.65 -20.66
CA SER A 297 20.33 -19.24 -19.40
C SER A 297 18.93 -19.80 -19.51
N THR A 298 18.60 -20.71 -18.61
CA THR A 298 17.27 -21.30 -18.53
C THR A 298 16.77 -21.20 -17.09
N ILE A 299 15.60 -20.62 -16.92
CA ILE A 299 14.99 -20.44 -15.60
C ILE A 299 13.74 -21.30 -15.52
N ASN A 300 13.63 -22.10 -14.47
CA ASN A 300 12.41 -22.83 -14.13
C ASN A 300 11.54 -21.95 -13.23
N MET A 301 10.27 -21.80 -13.58
CA MET A 301 9.33 -20.95 -12.85
C MET A 301 8.04 -21.70 -12.57
N ASP A 302 7.51 -21.55 -11.38
CA ASP A 302 6.14 -21.95 -11.04
C ASP A 302 5.22 -20.72 -11.11
N LEU A 303 4.37 -20.67 -12.11
CA LEU A 303 3.38 -19.62 -12.30
C LEU A 303 2.01 -20.13 -11.82
N PHE A 304 1.72 -19.98 -10.53
CA PHE A 304 0.47 -20.44 -9.90
C PHE A 304 0.15 -21.92 -10.14
N GLY A 305 1.13 -22.79 -9.94
CA GLY A 305 1.01 -24.24 -10.17
C GLY A 305 1.32 -24.67 -11.62
N ARG A 306 1.50 -23.74 -12.54
CA ARG A 306 1.94 -24.01 -13.90
C ARG A 306 3.46 -23.91 -14.00
N LYS A 307 4.13 -25.04 -14.16
CA LYS A 307 5.59 -25.08 -14.36
C LYS A 307 5.95 -24.60 -15.77
N LEU A 308 6.81 -23.63 -15.85
CA LEU A 308 7.32 -23.05 -17.09
C LEU A 308 8.84 -23.11 -17.09
N THR A 309 9.42 -23.36 -18.26
CA THR A 309 10.86 -23.22 -18.50
C THR A 309 11.06 -22.05 -19.45
N ILE A 310 11.72 -21.00 -18.99
CA ILE A 310 11.97 -19.78 -19.74
C ILE A 310 13.44 -19.76 -20.14
N ARG A 311 13.70 -19.70 -21.44
CA ARG A 311 15.05 -19.51 -21.96
C ARG A 311 15.29 -18.00 -22.14
N THR A 312 16.36 -17.51 -21.54
CA THR A 312 16.88 -16.17 -21.74
C THR A 312 18.11 -16.26 -22.63
N PRO A 313 18.08 -15.79 -23.89
CA PRO A 313 19.22 -15.83 -24.77
C PRO A 313 20.33 -14.92 -24.27
N ALA A 314 21.58 -15.23 -24.62
CA ALA A 314 22.72 -14.35 -24.42
C ALA A 314 22.54 -13.01 -25.16
N GLY A 315 23.23 -11.98 -24.68
CA GLY A 315 23.22 -10.66 -25.28
C GLY A 315 22.35 -9.65 -24.58
N LEU A 316 22.51 -8.39 -24.95
CA LEU A 316 21.78 -7.27 -24.36
C LEU A 316 20.60 -6.89 -25.25
N GLU A 317 19.46 -6.67 -24.62
CA GLU A 317 18.33 -6.03 -25.30
C GLU A 317 18.66 -4.56 -25.64
N ASN A 318 18.16 -4.08 -26.76
CA ASN A 318 18.19 -2.67 -27.07
C ASN A 318 16.83 -2.17 -27.59
N THR A 319 16.56 -0.90 -27.35
CA THR A 319 15.28 -0.27 -27.66
C THR A 319 14.95 -0.28 -29.14
N SER A 320 15.95 -0.10 -30.02
CA SER A 320 15.72 -0.07 -31.45
C SER A 320 15.25 -1.42 -31.97
N THR A 321 16.00 -2.49 -31.69
CA THR A 321 15.63 -3.86 -32.08
C THR A 321 14.27 -4.27 -31.55
N HIS A 322 13.97 -3.87 -30.29
CA HIS A 322 12.67 -4.15 -29.67
C HIS A 322 11.53 -3.42 -30.40
N THR A 323 11.75 -2.16 -30.73
CA THR A 323 10.76 -1.34 -31.49
C THR A 323 10.50 -1.90 -32.89
N GLU A 324 11.54 -2.28 -33.60
CA GLU A 324 11.43 -2.92 -34.94
C GLU A 324 10.63 -4.22 -34.82
N LYS A 325 11.00 -5.10 -33.91
CA LYS A 325 10.29 -6.37 -33.70
C LYS A 325 8.82 -6.16 -33.33
N MET A 326 8.48 -5.15 -32.49
CA MET A 326 7.09 -4.85 -32.16
C MET A 326 6.30 -4.32 -33.34
N ALA A 327 6.91 -3.53 -34.23
CA ALA A 327 6.31 -3.09 -35.47
C ALA A 327 6.01 -4.28 -36.39
N ASP A 328 7.01 -5.12 -36.62
CA ASP A 328 6.87 -6.33 -37.47
C ASP A 328 5.77 -7.29 -36.95
N LEU A 329 5.67 -7.44 -35.62
CA LEU A 329 4.61 -8.26 -35.02
C LEU A 329 3.22 -7.61 -35.14
N GLY A 330 3.17 -6.28 -35.18
CA GLY A 330 1.91 -5.53 -35.36
C GLY A 330 1.31 -5.74 -36.75
N ASP A 331 2.15 -5.99 -37.76
CA ASP A 331 1.74 -6.24 -39.14
C ASP A 331 1.36 -7.71 -39.42
N GLN A 332 1.54 -8.60 -38.45
CA GLN A 332 1.23 -10.01 -38.61
C GLN A 332 -0.19 -10.34 -38.15
N LEU A 333 -0.81 -11.31 -38.83
CA LEU A 333 -2.11 -11.83 -38.41
C LEU A 333 -1.99 -12.59 -37.06
N ALA A 334 -2.64 -12.05 -36.05
CA ALA A 334 -2.70 -12.68 -34.72
C ALA A 334 -3.87 -13.65 -34.61
N LYS A 335 -3.78 -14.59 -33.66
CA LYS A 335 -4.90 -15.47 -33.30
C LYS A 335 -6.04 -14.63 -32.71
N VAL A 336 -7.21 -14.74 -33.32
CA VAL A 336 -8.44 -14.13 -32.78
C VAL A 336 -8.81 -14.79 -31.46
N THR A 337 -8.78 -14.05 -30.38
CA THR A 337 -9.15 -14.51 -29.04
C THR A 337 -10.60 -14.19 -28.67
N ARG A 338 -11.17 -13.16 -29.29
CA ARG A 338 -12.57 -12.76 -29.13
C ARG A 338 -13.06 -12.06 -30.39
N LYS A 339 -14.28 -12.35 -30.81
CA LYS A 339 -14.99 -11.68 -31.91
C LYS A 339 -16.41 -11.37 -31.48
N ASP A 340 -16.76 -10.09 -31.41
CA ASP A 340 -18.09 -9.61 -31.12
C ASP A 340 -18.70 -9.00 -32.40
N GLY A 341 -19.85 -9.50 -32.82
CA GLY A 341 -20.54 -9.07 -34.04
C GLY A 341 -19.79 -9.53 -35.32
N ASP A 342 -19.89 -8.71 -36.37
CA ASP A 342 -19.22 -8.90 -37.66
C ASP A 342 -18.30 -7.71 -37.99
N PRO A 343 -17.03 -7.74 -37.55
CA PRO A 343 -16.07 -6.65 -37.80
C PRO A 343 -15.82 -6.42 -39.31
N GLU A 344 -15.82 -7.47 -40.10
CA GLU A 344 -15.56 -7.35 -41.57
C GLU A 344 -16.68 -6.59 -42.24
N ALA A 345 -17.92 -6.92 -41.96
CA ALA A 345 -19.08 -6.18 -42.48
C ALA A 345 -19.11 -4.74 -41.94
N ALA A 346 -18.71 -4.51 -40.67
CA ALA A 346 -18.63 -3.18 -40.09
C ALA A 346 -17.59 -2.31 -40.83
N PHE A 347 -16.39 -2.82 -41.09
CA PHE A 347 -15.37 -2.10 -41.84
C PHE A 347 -15.80 -1.82 -43.29
N LYS A 348 -16.43 -2.81 -43.94
CA LYS A 348 -16.89 -2.67 -45.33
C LYS A 348 -17.98 -1.58 -45.48
N ASN A 349 -18.83 -1.42 -44.48
CA ASN A 349 -19.96 -0.49 -44.52
C ASN A 349 -19.67 0.84 -43.75
N ALA A 350 -18.46 1.03 -43.25
CA ALA A 350 -18.07 2.23 -42.51
C ALA A 350 -18.02 3.45 -43.47
N ALA A 351 -18.61 4.57 -43.06
CA ALA A 351 -18.50 5.83 -43.80
C ALA A 351 -17.06 6.40 -43.76
N GLN A 352 -16.32 6.06 -42.70
CA GLN A 352 -14.92 6.44 -42.55
C GLN A 352 -14.19 5.41 -41.71
N ILE A 353 -12.98 5.05 -42.13
CA ILE A 353 -12.06 4.22 -41.32
C ILE A 353 -10.93 5.12 -40.84
N ILE A 354 -10.66 5.05 -39.52
CA ILE A 354 -9.56 5.76 -38.87
C ILE A 354 -8.56 4.71 -38.42
N GLU A 355 -7.35 4.80 -38.96
CA GLU A 355 -6.23 3.91 -38.59
C GLU A 355 -5.14 4.73 -37.90
N ARG A 356 -4.68 4.25 -36.76
CA ARG A 356 -3.62 4.89 -35.97
C ARG A 356 -2.82 3.84 -35.23
N SER A 357 -1.52 4.09 -35.12
CA SER A 357 -0.59 3.33 -34.29
C SER A 357 -0.23 4.12 -33.03
N TYR A 358 -0.16 3.43 -31.91
CA TYR A 358 0.25 4.01 -30.64
C TYR A 358 1.42 3.19 -30.08
N SER A 359 2.41 3.87 -29.52
CA SER A 359 3.52 3.25 -28.81
C SER A 359 3.66 3.82 -27.41
N ALA A 360 4.06 2.97 -26.46
CA ALA A 360 4.37 3.37 -25.10
C ALA A 360 5.71 2.74 -24.68
N PRO A 361 6.64 3.51 -24.12
CA PRO A 361 7.90 2.97 -23.62
C PRO A 361 7.68 2.17 -22.34
N PHE A 362 8.59 1.24 -22.05
CA PHE A 362 8.70 0.69 -20.69
C PHE A 362 9.21 1.76 -19.74
N LEU A 363 8.53 1.92 -18.62
CA LEU A 363 8.89 2.87 -17.57
C LEU A 363 9.21 2.14 -16.28
N ALA A 364 10.33 2.52 -15.66
CA ALA A 364 10.63 2.10 -14.30
C ALA A 364 9.68 2.80 -13.33
N HIS A 365 9.24 2.12 -12.26
CA HIS A 365 8.33 2.68 -11.27
C HIS A 365 8.97 3.80 -10.44
N ASN A 366 10.29 3.80 -10.24
CA ASN A 366 11.06 4.85 -9.55
C ASN A 366 10.34 5.40 -8.33
N THR A 367 10.06 4.54 -7.37
CA THR A 367 9.41 4.91 -6.11
C THR A 367 10.17 6.02 -5.40
N MET A 368 9.46 6.99 -4.81
CA MET A 368 10.08 8.12 -4.09
C MET A 368 10.91 7.63 -2.90
N GLU A 369 10.43 6.64 -2.17
CA GLU A 369 11.22 5.92 -1.19
C GLU A 369 11.99 4.80 -1.89
N PRO A 370 13.34 4.80 -1.88
CA PRO A 370 14.11 3.68 -2.39
C PRO A 370 13.71 2.38 -1.70
N MET A 371 13.65 1.29 -2.46
CA MET A 371 13.32 -0.02 -1.91
C MET A 371 14.30 -0.34 -0.79
N ASN A 372 13.78 -0.69 0.37
CA ASN A 372 14.57 -0.98 1.56
C ASN A 372 13.96 -2.12 2.36
N PHE A 373 14.75 -2.70 3.24
CA PHE A 373 14.34 -3.78 4.12
C PHE A 373 15.14 -3.72 5.42
N PHE A 374 14.49 -4.00 6.54
CA PHE A 374 15.14 -4.15 7.84
C PHE A 374 15.07 -5.62 8.26
N ALA A 375 16.21 -6.17 8.71
CA ALA A 375 16.33 -7.50 9.28
C ALA A 375 16.96 -7.45 10.67
N HIS A 376 16.48 -8.29 11.59
CA HIS A 376 17.00 -8.42 12.95
C HIS A 376 16.91 -9.85 13.45
#